data_51b977c3a28532e3c4bae17110f59995
#
_entry.id   51b977c3a28532e3c4bae17110f59995
#
_cell.length_a   1.000
_cell.length_b   1.000
_cell.length_c   1.000
_cell.angle_alpha   90.00
_cell.angle_beta   90.00
_cell.angle_gamma   90.00
#
_symmetry.space_group_name_H-M   'P 1'
#
loop_
_entity.id
_entity.type
_entity.pdbx_description
1 polymer ?
#
loop_
_entity_poly.entity_id
_entity_poly.type
_entity_poly.pdbx_seq_one_letter_code
_entity_poly.pdbx_strand_id
1 'polypeptide(L)'
;NDDMPVNWGANITGGKAWTLGGTEVGLIATAGYTSRWRTRDVTQQTANALDLSSLNTDVNRVITDNRVVVNGLIGLSAEFGENKVRWTNLYIRDTIKQARLGAEDRPLTADSNPGVSFMYQDTAWFARQLFNTQFVGEFQPFDDLDIDVRAGYANSKREAPFELSFLYSRSNSPTDPYGQYFTNTLSTGQRPGSASIAFSDLNEDLYSAGIDFTYEITPTVKAVYGYA
;
A
#
# COMPACT_ATOMS: atom_id res chain seq x y z
N ASN A 1 19.77 -0.91 22.13
CA ASN A 1 18.56 -0.08 21.95
C ASN A 1 18.99 1.19 21.26
N ASP A 2 18.93 1.19 19.93
CA ASP A 2 19.12 2.43 19.18
C ASP A 2 17.81 3.23 19.25
N ASP A 3 17.91 4.51 19.55
CA ASP A 3 16.77 5.40 19.57
C ASP A 3 16.19 5.49 18.17
N MET A 4 14.88 5.28 18.05
CA MET A 4 14.20 5.42 16.77
C MET A 4 14.13 6.88 16.36
N PRO A 5 14.30 7.19 15.06
CA PRO A 5 14.12 8.54 14.56
C PRO A 5 12.74 9.08 14.86
N VAL A 6 12.66 10.39 15.10
CA VAL A 6 11.39 11.07 15.37
C VAL A 6 10.45 10.94 14.17
N ASN A 7 9.19 10.62 14.44
CA ASN A 7 8.14 10.65 13.44
C ASN A 7 7.85 12.10 13.03
N TRP A 8 7.88 12.37 11.75
CA TRP A 8 7.61 13.70 11.25
C TRP A 8 6.86 13.68 9.91
N GLY A 9 6.25 14.77 9.59
CA GLY A 9 5.59 14.97 8.31
C GLY A 9 5.44 16.45 8.04
N ALA A 10 5.41 16.78 6.76
CA ALA A 10 5.15 18.12 6.27
C ALA A 10 4.23 18.05 5.07
N ASN A 11 3.37 19.04 4.95
CA ASN A 11 2.56 19.27 3.75
C ASN A 11 2.57 20.75 3.40
N ILE A 12 2.45 21.01 2.11
CA ILE A 12 2.28 22.34 1.56
C ILE A 12 1.13 22.30 0.58
N THR A 13 0.26 23.29 0.66
CA THR A 13 -0.85 23.47 -0.28
C THR A 13 -0.90 24.94 -0.69
N GLY A 14 -1.03 25.18 -1.98
CA GLY A 14 -1.19 26.50 -2.53
C GLY A 14 -2.13 26.46 -3.73
N GLY A 15 -2.78 27.56 -3.98
CA GLY A 15 -3.67 27.70 -5.13
C GLY A 15 -3.91 29.16 -5.44
N LYS A 16 -4.24 29.43 -6.68
CA LYS A 16 -4.59 30.78 -7.16
C LYS A 16 -5.53 30.69 -8.35
N ALA A 17 -6.45 31.65 -8.42
CA ALA A 17 -7.27 31.86 -9.58
C ALA A 17 -6.90 33.21 -10.23
N TRP A 18 -7.07 33.28 -11.53
CA TRP A 18 -6.83 34.47 -12.36
C TRP A 18 -7.94 34.60 -13.38
N THR A 19 -8.27 35.83 -13.71
CA THR A 19 -9.14 36.14 -14.84
C THR A 19 -8.29 36.65 -16.01
N LEU A 20 -8.30 35.93 -17.11
CA LEU A 20 -7.52 36.20 -18.32
C LEU A 20 -8.48 36.38 -19.49
N GLY A 21 -8.75 37.63 -19.91
CA GLY A 21 -9.58 37.94 -21.08
C GLY A 21 -11.00 37.35 -21.01
N GLY A 22 -11.61 37.34 -19.83
CA GLY A 22 -12.96 36.74 -19.60
C GLY A 22 -12.98 35.27 -19.30
N THR A 23 -11.81 34.59 -19.26
CA THR A 23 -11.65 33.19 -18.82
C THR A 23 -11.15 33.17 -17.38
N GLU A 24 -11.81 32.44 -16.52
CA GLU A 24 -11.30 32.15 -15.17
C GLU A 24 -10.42 30.92 -15.19
N VAL A 25 -9.17 31.07 -14.73
CA VAL A 25 -8.19 29.99 -14.68
C VAL A 25 -7.82 29.74 -13.23
N GLY A 26 -7.92 28.49 -12.78
CA GLY A 26 -7.56 28.07 -11.44
C GLY A 26 -6.38 27.09 -11.46
N LEU A 27 -5.48 27.25 -10.49
CA LEU A 27 -4.41 26.30 -10.18
C LEU A 27 -4.49 25.94 -8.70
N ILE A 28 -4.43 24.65 -8.39
CA ILE A 28 -4.18 24.13 -7.05
C ILE A 28 -3.03 23.16 -7.10
N ALA A 29 -2.13 23.24 -6.12
CA ALA A 29 -1.06 22.27 -5.95
C ALA A 29 -0.90 21.92 -4.47
N THR A 30 -0.69 20.65 -4.19
CA THR A 30 -0.34 20.17 -2.87
C THR A 30 0.76 19.14 -2.96
N ALA A 31 1.65 19.13 -1.97
CA ALA A 31 2.68 18.11 -1.80
C ALA A 31 2.79 17.75 -0.33
N GLY A 32 2.98 16.48 -0.05
CA GLY A 32 3.11 15.96 1.30
C GLY A 32 4.19 14.91 1.41
N TYR A 33 4.83 14.90 2.57
CA TYR A 33 5.79 13.89 2.99
C TYR A 33 5.51 13.47 4.42
N THR A 34 5.55 12.17 4.70
CA THR A 34 5.43 11.65 6.06
C THR A 34 6.40 10.51 6.24
N SER A 35 7.15 10.51 7.34
CA SER A 35 8.01 9.41 7.77
C SER A 35 7.62 9.00 9.18
N ARG A 36 7.29 7.71 9.35
CA ARG A 36 6.84 7.16 10.63
C ARG A 36 7.57 5.86 10.94
N TRP A 37 8.06 5.79 12.16
CA TRP A 37 8.59 4.59 12.77
C TRP A 37 7.62 4.09 13.84
N ARG A 38 7.44 2.80 13.88
CA ARG A 38 6.61 2.16 14.90
C ARG A 38 7.19 0.81 15.26
N THR A 39 7.41 0.58 16.55
CA THR A 39 7.68 -0.75 17.10
C THR A 39 6.49 -1.19 17.95
N ARG A 40 6.19 -2.46 17.89
CA ARG A 40 5.11 -3.09 18.65
C ARG A 40 5.47 -4.51 19.03
N ASP A 41 5.06 -4.92 20.22
CA ASP A 41 5.08 -6.30 20.65
C ASP A 41 3.75 -6.94 20.24
N VAL A 42 3.81 -8.15 19.69
CA VAL A 42 2.68 -8.90 19.19
C VAL A 42 2.78 -10.34 19.65
N THR A 43 1.75 -10.86 20.31
CA THR A 43 1.60 -12.30 20.55
C THR A 43 0.79 -12.90 19.41
N GLN A 44 1.38 -13.87 18.73
CA GLN A 44 0.72 -14.60 17.64
C GLN A 44 0.47 -16.03 18.09
N GLN A 45 -0.79 -16.40 18.19
CA GLN A 45 -1.22 -17.74 18.62
C GLN A 45 -2.03 -18.43 17.54
N THR A 46 -1.82 -19.72 17.36
CA THR A 46 -2.67 -20.60 16.56
C THR A 46 -3.10 -21.78 17.42
N ALA A 47 -4.36 -22.16 17.35
CA ALA A 47 -4.89 -23.29 18.11
C ALA A 47 -4.82 -24.60 17.32
N ASN A 48 -4.65 -25.71 18.04
CA ASN A 48 -4.75 -27.06 17.49
C ASN A 48 -6.18 -27.58 17.40
N ALA A 49 -7.07 -27.03 18.21
CA ALA A 49 -8.45 -27.49 18.31
C ALA A 49 -9.43 -26.32 18.15
N LEU A 50 -10.63 -26.61 17.66
CA LEU A 50 -11.68 -25.60 17.43
C LEU A 50 -12.17 -24.95 18.73
N ASP A 51 -12.03 -25.62 19.87
CA ASP A 51 -12.37 -25.12 21.20
C ASP A 51 -11.29 -24.23 21.83
N LEU A 52 -10.18 -24.02 21.10
CA LEU A 52 -9.02 -23.21 21.54
C LEU A 52 -8.34 -23.75 22.83
N SER A 53 -8.59 -25.01 23.20
CA SER A 53 -8.10 -25.61 24.45
C SER A 53 -6.59 -25.86 24.44
N SER A 54 -5.98 -25.93 23.25
CA SER A 54 -4.54 -26.13 23.11
C SER A 54 -3.97 -25.28 21.97
N LEU A 55 -2.79 -24.72 22.19
CA LEU A 55 -2.09 -23.91 21.20
C LEU A 55 -1.14 -24.78 20.37
N ASN A 56 -1.15 -24.57 19.07
CA ASN A 56 -0.14 -25.10 18.15
C ASN A 56 1.09 -24.20 18.10
N THR A 57 0.90 -22.88 18.13
CA THR A 57 1.97 -21.90 18.19
C THR A 57 1.64 -20.81 19.22
N ASP A 58 2.66 -20.31 19.92
CA ASP A 58 2.59 -19.18 20.82
C ASP A 58 3.87 -18.36 20.67
N VAL A 59 3.86 -17.45 19.70
CA VAL A 59 5.04 -16.69 19.31
C VAL A 59 4.92 -15.25 19.79
N ASN A 60 5.87 -14.81 20.60
CA ASN A 60 6.03 -13.41 20.93
C ASN A 60 6.94 -12.74 19.91
N ARG A 61 6.45 -11.71 19.23
CA ARG A 61 7.14 -11.01 18.15
C ARG A 61 7.31 -9.53 18.44
N VAL A 62 8.49 -9.03 18.13
CA VAL A 62 8.75 -7.60 18.01
C VAL A 62 8.70 -7.23 16.53
N ILE A 63 7.88 -6.27 16.18
CA ILE A 63 7.72 -5.80 14.80
C ILE A 63 8.07 -4.32 14.76
N THR A 64 9.04 -3.97 13.92
CA THR A 64 9.43 -2.59 13.66
C THR A 64 9.14 -2.24 12.22
N ASP A 65 8.35 -1.18 12.02
CA ASP A 65 7.98 -0.64 10.71
C ASP A 65 8.58 0.75 10.52
N ASN A 66 9.14 1.00 9.36
CA ASN A 66 9.37 2.35 8.84
C ASN A 66 8.48 2.56 7.63
N ARG A 67 7.54 3.50 7.73
CA ARG A 67 6.64 3.87 6.63
C ARG A 67 6.91 5.28 6.17
N VAL A 68 7.18 5.43 4.88
CA VAL A 68 7.37 6.73 4.21
C VAL A 68 6.29 6.89 3.16
N VAL A 69 5.54 7.99 3.24
CA VAL A 69 4.53 8.37 2.25
C VAL A 69 4.90 9.70 1.63
N VAL A 70 4.93 9.70 0.30
CA VAL A 70 5.06 10.90 -0.53
C VAL A 70 3.79 11.04 -1.35
N ASN A 71 3.19 12.21 -1.37
CA ASN A 71 2.03 12.48 -2.20
C ASN A 71 2.11 13.88 -2.82
N GLY A 72 1.42 14.04 -3.93
CA GLY A 72 1.29 15.32 -4.61
C GLY A 72 0.03 15.33 -5.48
N LEU A 73 -0.58 16.51 -5.57
CA LEU A 73 -1.70 16.77 -6.46
C LEU A 73 -1.48 18.11 -7.15
N ILE A 74 -1.74 18.14 -8.45
CA ILE A 74 -1.82 19.38 -9.25
C ILE A 74 -3.15 19.36 -9.98
N GLY A 75 -3.96 20.39 -9.76
CA GLY A 75 -5.22 20.62 -10.46
C GLY A 75 -5.17 21.95 -11.22
N LEU A 76 -5.59 21.87 -12.48
CA LEU A 76 -5.82 23.04 -13.34
C LEU A 76 -7.28 23.09 -13.72
N SER A 77 -7.87 24.28 -13.73
CA SER A 77 -9.23 24.50 -14.22
C SER A 77 -9.29 25.74 -15.08
N ALA A 78 -10.18 25.74 -16.05
CA ALA A 78 -10.54 26.94 -16.81
C ALA A 78 -12.05 26.98 -17.02
N GLU A 79 -12.65 28.16 -16.81
CA GLU A 79 -14.07 28.41 -17.05
C GLU A 79 -14.16 29.58 -18.03
N PHE A 80 -14.87 29.36 -19.16
CA PHE A 80 -15.02 30.35 -20.24
C PHE A 80 -16.42 30.26 -20.85
N GLY A 81 -17.21 31.30 -20.70
CA GLY A 81 -18.64 31.27 -20.98
C GLY A 81 -19.32 30.23 -20.13
N GLU A 82 -20.11 29.35 -20.73
CA GLU A 82 -20.77 28.21 -20.07
C GLU A 82 -19.88 26.94 -20.05
N ASN A 83 -18.64 27.05 -20.53
CA ASN A 83 -17.75 25.90 -20.64
C ASN A 83 -16.78 25.82 -19.47
N LYS A 84 -16.47 24.58 -19.05
CA LYS A 84 -15.56 24.30 -17.95
C LYS A 84 -14.66 23.11 -18.27
N VAL A 85 -13.38 23.26 -18.00
CA VAL A 85 -12.41 22.18 -18.11
C VAL A 85 -11.60 22.03 -16.83
N ARG A 86 -11.32 20.81 -16.46
CA ARG A 86 -10.47 20.47 -15.31
C ARG A 86 -9.49 19.38 -15.68
N TRP A 87 -8.25 19.56 -15.29
CA TRP A 87 -7.21 18.56 -15.41
C TRP A 87 -6.58 18.33 -14.04
N THR A 88 -6.69 17.12 -13.52
CA THR A 88 -6.20 16.73 -12.19
C THR A 88 -5.14 15.67 -12.31
N ASN A 89 -4.02 15.85 -11.64
CA ASN A 89 -2.94 14.89 -11.56
C ASN A 89 -2.68 14.54 -10.10
N LEU A 90 -2.65 13.27 -9.78
CA LEU A 90 -2.39 12.74 -8.44
C LEU A 90 -1.19 11.80 -8.50
N TYR A 91 -0.27 11.96 -7.56
CA TYR A 91 0.82 11.03 -7.33
C TYR A 91 0.85 10.64 -5.85
N ILE A 92 0.93 9.34 -5.58
CA ILE A 92 1.12 8.80 -4.23
C ILE A 92 2.17 7.70 -4.30
N ARG A 93 3.14 7.75 -3.40
CA ARG A 93 4.08 6.64 -3.16
C ARG A 93 4.11 6.32 -1.67
N ASP A 94 3.82 5.06 -1.32
CA ASP A 94 3.83 4.52 0.03
C ASP A 94 4.88 3.41 0.11
N THR A 95 5.91 3.62 0.91
CA THR A 95 7.01 2.67 1.10
C THR A 95 7.00 2.19 2.54
N ILE A 96 7.01 0.87 2.74
CA ILE A 96 7.09 0.24 4.05
C ILE A 96 8.31 -0.68 4.08
N LYS A 97 9.19 -0.45 5.05
CA LYS A 97 10.25 -1.37 5.43
C LYS A 97 9.89 -1.95 6.78
N GLN A 98 9.92 -3.27 6.89
CA GLN A 98 9.51 -3.97 8.09
C GLN A 98 10.54 -5.01 8.49
N ALA A 99 10.84 -5.08 9.77
CA ALA A 99 11.59 -6.16 10.40
C ALA A 99 10.73 -6.79 11.51
N ARG A 100 10.70 -8.10 11.54
CA ARG A 100 10.00 -8.88 12.56
C ARG A 100 10.95 -9.90 13.14
N LEU A 101 11.01 -9.97 14.46
CA LEU A 101 11.75 -11.00 15.19
C LEU A 101 10.80 -11.63 16.20
N GLY A 102 10.66 -12.96 16.16
CA GLY A 102 9.80 -13.71 17.06
C GLY A 102 10.53 -14.87 17.69
N ALA A 103 10.14 -15.25 18.88
CA ALA A 103 10.64 -16.42 19.57
C ALA A 103 9.50 -17.23 20.20
N GLU A 104 9.69 -18.52 20.25
CA GLU A 104 8.77 -19.49 20.83
C GLU A 104 9.53 -20.69 21.39
N ASP A 105 9.14 -21.14 22.56
CA ASP A 105 9.61 -22.40 23.13
C ASP A 105 8.45 -23.42 23.09
N ARG A 106 8.68 -24.58 22.48
CA ARG A 106 7.70 -25.68 22.39
C ARG A 106 8.21 -26.93 23.05
N PRO A 107 7.45 -27.54 23.95
CA PRO A 107 7.69 -28.91 24.31
C PRO A 107 7.37 -29.82 23.09
N LEU A 108 8.25 -30.80 22.79
CA LEU A 108 8.00 -31.77 21.73
C LEU A 108 6.89 -32.76 22.11
N THR A 109 6.79 -33.07 23.39
CA THR A 109 5.73 -33.86 24.03
C THR A 109 5.47 -33.27 25.41
N ALA A 110 4.36 -33.66 26.06
CA ALA A 110 4.04 -33.22 27.42
C ALA A 110 5.18 -33.45 28.44
N ASP A 111 6.01 -34.45 28.19
CA ASP A 111 7.14 -34.83 29.08
C ASP A 111 8.50 -34.35 28.50
N SER A 112 8.53 -33.60 27.38
CA SER A 112 9.80 -33.15 26.78
C SER A 112 10.41 -32.02 27.59
N ASN A 113 11.50 -32.28 28.23
CA ASN A 113 12.35 -31.24 28.86
C ASN A 113 13.84 -31.62 28.59
N PRO A 114 14.59 -30.74 27.88
CA PRO A 114 14.20 -29.46 27.33
C PRO A 114 13.34 -29.56 26.06
N GLY A 115 12.45 -28.59 25.83
CA GLY A 115 11.72 -28.45 24.59
C GLY A 115 12.58 -27.86 23.45
N VAL A 116 11.98 -27.71 22.28
CA VAL A 116 12.61 -27.03 21.12
C VAL A 116 12.27 -25.57 21.12
N SER A 117 13.28 -24.72 20.96
CA SER A 117 13.08 -23.29 20.77
C SER A 117 13.09 -22.94 19.27
N PHE A 118 12.21 -22.05 18.88
CA PHE A 118 12.14 -21.50 17.52
C PHE A 118 12.37 -20.01 17.53
N MET A 119 13.03 -19.52 16.49
CA MET A 119 13.22 -18.08 16.23
C MET A 119 12.81 -17.78 14.80
N TYR A 120 11.91 -16.82 14.65
CA TYR A 120 11.38 -16.33 13.36
C TYR A 120 12.00 -14.98 13.07
N GLN A 121 12.60 -14.84 11.91
CA GLN A 121 13.19 -13.60 11.43
C GLN A 121 12.63 -13.30 10.05
N ASP A 122 11.82 -12.24 9.97
CA ASP A 122 11.23 -11.78 8.71
C ASP A 122 11.67 -10.35 8.44
N THR A 123 11.99 -10.08 7.19
CA THR A 123 12.29 -8.72 6.70
C THR A 123 11.56 -8.51 5.38
N ALA A 124 10.88 -7.38 5.25
CA ALA A 124 10.12 -7.07 4.05
C ALA A 124 10.29 -5.60 3.67
N TRP A 125 10.33 -5.35 2.37
CA TRP A 125 10.30 -4.03 1.79
C TRP A 125 9.24 -3.98 0.71
N PHE A 126 8.24 -3.10 0.88
CA PHE A 126 7.17 -2.86 -0.08
C PHE A 126 7.17 -1.41 -0.50
N ALA A 127 7.03 -1.16 -1.79
CA ALA A 127 6.73 0.15 -2.34
C ALA A 127 5.49 0.05 -3.21
N ARG A 128 4.51 0.94 -2.97
CA ARG A 128 3.31 1.08 -3.78
C ARG A 128 3.27 2.48 -4.34
N GLN A 129 2.95 2.59 -5.60
CA GLN A 129 2.86 3.85 -6.31
C GLN A 129 1.53 3.91 -7.06
N LEU A 130 0.90 5.06 -7.01
CA LEU A 130 -0.24 5.41 -7.85
C LEU A 130 0.07 6.74 -8.53
N PHE A 131 -0.01 6.75 -9.85
CA PHE A 131 -0.11 7.95 -10.65
C PHE A 131 -1.49 7.95 -11.32
N ASN A 132 -2.21 9.06 -11.22
CA ASN A 132 -3.50 9.23 -11.88
C ASN A 132 -3.54 10.61 -12.52
N THR A 133 -3.96 10.67 -13.78
CA THR A 133 -4.25 11.92 -14.48
C THR A 133 -5.65 11.82 -15.06
N GLN A 134 -6.45 12.84 -14.81
CA GLN A 134 -7.85 12.90 -15.23
C GLN A 134 -8.18 14.24 -15.84
N PHE A 135 -8.81 14.20 -16.99
CA PHE A 135 -9.39 15.34 -17.68
C PHE A 135 -10.91 15.24 -17.64
N VAL A 136 -11.57 16.36 -17.30
CA VAL A 136 -13.02 16.49 -17.34
C VAL A 136 -13.34 17.81 -18.03
N GLY A 137 -14.19 17.76 -19.04
CA GLY A 137 -14.68 18.93 -19.78
C GLY A 137 -16.20 18.92 -19.82
N GLU A 138 -16.80 20.03 -19.48
CA GLU A 138 -18.23 20.31 -19.54
C GLU A 138 -18.38 21.45 -20.57
N PHE A 139 -19.09 21.18 -21.66
CA PHE A 139 -19.22 22.12 -22.80
C PHE A 139 -20.68 22.33 -23.13
N GLN A 140 -21.04 23.60 -23.35
CA GLN A 140 -22.38 23.95 -23.82
C GLN A 140 -22.23 24.76 -25.16
N PRO A 141 -22.08 24.02 -26.30
CA PRO A 141 -21.88 24.67 -27.60
C PRO A 141 -23.14 25.39 -28.09
N PHE A 142 -24.32 24.98 -27.61
CA PHE A 142 -25.63 25.57 -27.90
C PHE A 142 -26.46 25.57 -26.62
N ASP A 143 -27.46 26.45 -26.55
CA ASP A 143 -28.29 26.63 -25.36
C ASP A 143 -29.03 25.33 -24.92
N ASP A 144 -29.28 24.44 -25.86
CA ASP A 144 -30.02 23.19 -25.69
C ASP A 144 -29.14 21.94 -25.69
N LEU A 145 -27.80 22.07 -25.78
CA LEU A 145 -26.87 20.90 -25.85
C LEU A 145 -25.73 21.04 -24.86
N ASP A 146 -25.70 20.13 -23.87
CA ASP A 146 -24.57 19.93 -22.96
C ASP A 146 -23.75 18.71 -23.40
N ILE A 147 -22.43 18.80 -23.36
CA ILE A 147 -21.47 17.74 -23.67
C ILE A 147 -20.51 17.58 -22.51
N ASP A 148 -20.51 16.42 -21.88
CA ASP A 148 -19.56 16.03 -20.86
C ASP A 148 -18.51 15.07 -21.43
N VAL A 149 -17.24 15.44 -21.30
CA VAL A 149 -16.11 14.61 -21.75
C VAL A 149 -15.25 14.23 -20.56
N ARG A 150 -14.92 12.96 -20.46
CA ARG A 150 -14.04 12.42 -19.41
C ARG A 150 -12.95 11.58 -20.04
N ALA A 151 -11.71 11.81 -19.62
CA ALA A 151 -10.58 10.98 -20.01
C ALA A 151 -9.65 10.81 -18.79
N GLY A 152 -9.14 9.60 -18.62
CA GLY A 152 -8.27 9.29 -17.50
C GLY A 152 -7.23 8.25 -17.85
N TYR A 153 -6.08 8.38 -17.21
CA TYR A 153 -5.03 7.38 -17.18
C TYR A 153 -4.57 7.19 -15.75
N ALA A 154 -4.46 5.96 -15.32
CA ALA A 154 -3.87 5.61 -14.04
C ALA A 154 -2.82 4.53 -14.21
N ASN A 155 -1.70 4.67 -13.52
CA ASN A 155 -0.68 3.65 -13.38
C ASN A 155 -0.55 3.27 -11.90
N SER A 156 -0.74 2.00 -11.60
CA SER A 156 -0.56 1.41 -10.27
C SER A 156 0.62 0.47 -10.29
N LYS A 157 1.58 0.69 -9.39
CA LYS A 157 2.76 -0.13 -9.27
C LYS A 157 2.95 -0.63 -7.84
N ARG A 158 3.26 -1.92 -7.69
CA ARG A 158 3.70 -2.52 -6.43
C ARG A 158 5.03 -3.23 -6.65
N GLU A 159 6.02 -2.84 -5.90
CA GLU A 159 7.35 -3.45 -5.88
C GLU A 159 7.60 -4.04 -4.51
N ALA A 160 8.03 -5.30 -4.45
CA ALA A 160 8.62 -5.91 -3.28
C ALA A 160 9.99 -6.46 -3.69
N PRO A 161 11.06 -5.65 -3.57
CA PRO A 161 12.39 -6.03 -4.02
C PRO A 161 12.97 -7.19 -3.23
N PHE A 162 12.50 -7.42 -2.01
CA PHE A 162 12.74 -8.63 -1.25
C PHE A 162 11.75 -8.79 -0.09
N GLU A 163 11.38 -10.02 0.14
CA GLU A 163 10.72 -10.52 1.34
C GLU A 163 11.56 -11.70 1.83
N LEU A 164 12.21 -11.56 2.97
CA LEU A 164 13.06 -12.57 3.57
C LEU A 164 12.34 -13.18 4.76
N SER A 165 12.30 -14.51 4.82
CA SER A 165 11.77 -15.24 5.96
C SER A 165 12.70 -16.38 6.33
N PHE A 166 13.11 -16.39 7.59
CA PHE A 166 13.97 -17.43 8.15
C PHE A 166 13.36 -17.99 9.43
N LEU A 167 13.34 -19.31 9.52
CA LEU A 167 13.03 -20.04 10.73
C LEU A 167 14.28 -20.74 11.24
N TYR A 168 14.64 -20.47 12.45
CA TYR A 168 15.72 -21.14 13.16
C TYR A 168 15.14 -22.04 14.25
N SER A 169 15.80 -23.15 14.51
CA SER A 169 15.46 -24.06 15.60
C SER A 169 16.67 -24.33 16.47
N ARG A 170 16.42 -24.58 17.74
CA ARG A 170 17.40 -24.98 18.73
C ARG A 170 16.86 -26.17 19.51
N SER A 171 17.57 -27.30 19.48
CA SER A 171 17.09 -28.54 20.12
C SER A 171 17.12 -28.50 21.64
N ASN A 172 17.90 -27.60 22.25
CA ASN A 172 18.16 -27.51 23.70
C ASN A 172 18.68 -28.84 24.31
N SER A 173 19.04 -29.80 23.49
CA SER A 173 19.48 -31.13 23.96
C SER A 173 20.94 -31.10 24.40
N PRO A 174 21.28 -31.59 25.57
CA PRO A 174 22.68 -31.71 26.02
C PRO A 174 23.48 -32.73 25.22
N THR A 175 22.83 -33.64 24.51
CA THR A 175 23.48 -34.66 23.67
C THR A 175 23.75 -34.22 22.26
N ASP A 176 23.18 -33.06 21.85
CA ASP A 176 23.39 -32.47 20.56
C ASP A 176 24.55 -31.44 20.67
N PRO A 177 25.68 -31.59 19.93
CA PRO A 177 26.81 -30.67 19.97
C PRO A 177 26.42 -29.23 19.62
N TYR A 178 25.33 -29.04 18.86
CA TYR A 178 24.79 -27.75 18.44
C TYR A 178 23.52 -27.35 19.18
N GLY A 179 23.09 -28.13 20.17
CA GLY A 179 21.82 -27.98 20.86
C GLY A 179 21.56 -26.64 21.54
N GLN A 180 22.62 -25.85 21.79
CA GLN A 180 22.55 -24.50 22.35
C GLN A 180 22.47 -23.37 21.30
N TYR A 181 22.64 -23.71 20.01
CA TYR A 181 22.66 -22.72 18.93
C TYR A 181 21.39 -22.77 18.11
N PHE A 182 20.91 -21.61 17.68
CA PHE A 182 19.88 -21.51 16.66
C PHE A 182 20.47 -21.85 15.30
N THR A 183 19.94 -22.86 14.64
CA THR A 183 20.36 -23.32 13.32
C THR A 183 19.22 -23.18 12.33
N ASN A 184 19.51 -22.70 11.11
CA ASN A 184 18.55 -22.69 10.04
C ASN A 184 18.58 -24.04 9.30
N THR A 185 17.41 -24.65 9.13
CA THR A 185 17.29 -25.88 8.35
C THR A 185 17.00 -25.50 6.90
N LEU A 186 18.02 -25.48 6.08
CA LEU A 186 17.86 -25.30 4.64
C LEU A 186 17.14 -26.49 4.00
N SER A 187 16.68 -26.35 2.76
CA SER A 187 15.98 -27.42 2.04
C SER A 187 16.78 -28.72 2.03
N THR A 188 16.16 -29.81 2.46
CA THR A 188 16.73 -31.15 2.41
C THR A 188 15.87 -32.04 1.50
N GLY A 189 16.31 -32.24 0.25
CA GLY A 189 15.62 -33.14 -0.68
C GLY A 189 14.22 -32.66 -1.05
N GLN A 190 13.18 -33.39 -0.65
CA GLN A 190 11.79 -33.14 -1.06
C GLN A 190 11.01 -32.14 -0.16
N ARG A 191 11.62 -31.60 0.88
CA ARG A 191 10.96 -30.68 1.81
C ARG A 191 11.50 -29.26 1.65
N PRO A 192 10.61 -28.25 1.54
CA PRO A 192 11.04 -26.86 1.59
C PRO A 192 11.84 -26.59 2.86
N GLY A 193 12.92 -25.86 2.74
CA GLY A 193 13.69 -25.40 3.88
C GLY A 193 12.97 -24.31 4.67
N SER A 194 13.56 -23.93 5.79
CA SER A 194 13.09 -22.89 6.68
C SER A 194 13.65 -21.49 6.31
N ALA A 195 14.09 -21.32 5.06
CA ALA A 195 14.53 -20.07 4.49
C ALA A 195 13.80 -19.80 3.18
N SER A 196 13.28 -18.59 3.02
CA SER A 196 12.65 -18.16 1.77
C SER A 196 13.01 -16.73 1.44
N ILE A 197 13.16 -16.46 0.14
CA ILE A 197 13.32 -15.13 -0.43
C ILE A 197 12.28 -15.01 -1.52
N ALA A 198 11.44 -13.98 -1.45
CA ALA A 198 10.46 -13.68 -2.47
C ALA A 198 10.66 -12.29 -3.04
N PHE A 199 10.34 -12.15 -4.32
CA PHE A 199 10.35 -10.89 -5.06
C PHE A 199 9.00 -10.74 -5.76
N SER A 200 8.46 -9.54 -5.81
CA SER A 200 7.27 -9.28 -6.60
C SER A 200 7.32 -7.91 -7.24
N ASP A 201 6.87 -7.83 -8.48
CA ASP A 201 6.67 -6.60 -9.23
C ASP A 201 5.32 -6.71 -9.94
N LEU A 202 4.44 -5.75 -9.70
CA LEU A 202 3.16 -5.60 -10.37
C LEU A 202 3.09 -4.20 -10.93
N ASN A 203 2.77 -4.09 -12.21
CA ASN A 203 2.53 -2.83 -12.90
C ASN A 203 1.24 -2.94 -13.69
N GLU A 204 0.31 -2.03 -13.43
CA GLU A 204 -1.01 -2.00 -14.06
C GLU A 204 -1.27 -0.62 -14.62
N ASP A 205 -1.75 -0.57 -15.86
CA ASP A 205 -2.17 0.64 -16.55
C ASP A 205 -3.68 0.58 -16.79
N LEU A 206 -4.38 1.64 -16.42
CA LEU A 206 -5.80 1.81 -16.63
C LEU A 206 -6.04 3.05 -17.49
N TYR A 207 -6.76 2.86 -18.57
CA TYR A 207 -7.26 3.94 -19.43
C TYR A 207 -8.77 4.00 -19.33
N SER A 208 -9.31 5.20 -19.22
CA SER A 208 -10.74 5.43 -19.22
C SER A 208 -11.08 6.63 -20.10
N ALA A 209 -12.18 6.55 -20.83
CA ALA A 209 -12.72 7.65 -21.58
C ALA A 209 -14.24 7.55 -21.59
N GLY A 210 -14.90 8.69 -21.61
CA GLY A 210 -16.35 8.75 -21.70
C GLY A 210 -16.81 10.09 -22.28
N ILE A 211 -17.92 10.07 -22.95
CA ILE A 211 -18.62 11.23 -23.50
C ILE A 211 -20.12 11.07 -23.31
N ASP A 212 -20.75 12.08 -22.76
CA ASP A 212 -22.19 12.15 -22.58
C ASP A 212 -22.73 13.41 -23.29
N PHE A 213 -23.88 13.27 -23.93
CA PHE A 213 -24.61 14.33 -24.56
C PHE A 213 -25.97 14.46 -23.88
N THR A 214 -26.33 15.65 -23.49
CA THR A 214 -27.65 16.00 -22.95
C THR A 214 -28.27 17.03 -23.88
N TYR A 215 -29.35 16.64 -24.56
CA TYR A 215 -30.09 17.51 -25.47
C TYR A 215 -31.47 17.85 -24.89
N GLU A 216 -31.75 19.15 -24.77
CA GLU A 216 -33.02 19.65 -24.27
C GLU A 216 -34.02 19.75 -25.43
N ILE A 217 -34.95 18.79 -25.52
CA ILE A 217 -36.01 18.76 -26.57
C ILE A 217 -37.10 19.78 -26.27
N THR A 218 -37.42 19.93 -25.00
CA THR A 218 -38.38 20.93 -24.48
C THR A 218 -37.93 21.29 -23.06
N PRO A 219 -38.40 22.40 -22.44
CA PRO A 219 -38.08 22.74 -21.08
C PRO A 219 -38.33 21.69 -20.02
N THR A 220 -39.10 20.64 -20.37
CA THR A 220 -39.47 19.55 -19.47
C THR A 220 -39.01 18.16 -19.93
N VAL A 221 -38.41 18.06 -21.13
CA VAL A 221 -37.94 16.79 -21.72
C VAL A 221 -36.54 16.92 -22.20
N LYS A 222 -35.64 16.11 -21.64
CA LYS A 222 -34.23 16.00 -22.04
C LYS A 222 -33.93 14.61 -22.56
N ALA A 223 -33.15 14.51 -23.62
CA ALA A 223 -32.59 13.26 -24.12
C ALA A 223 -31.13 13.16 -23.69
N VAL A 224 -30.74 12.05 -23.10
CA VAL A 224 -29.37 11.81 -22.66
C VAL A 224 -28.82 10.59 -23.41
N TYR A 225 -27.67 10.73 -24.01
CA TYR A 225 -26.96 9.67 -24.71
C TYR A 225 -25.47 9.73 -24.32
N GLY A 226 -24.90 8.58 -23.95
CA GLY A 226 -23.51 8.51 -23.53
C GLY A 226 -22.83 7.22 -23.93
N TYR A 227 -21.49 7.27 -23.94
CA TYR A 227 -20.61 6.13 -24.14
C TYR A 227 -19.41 6.24 -23.20
N ALA A 228 -19.03 5.06 -22.56
CA ALA A 228 -17.89 4.98 -21.67
C ALA A 228 -17.12 3.65 -21.87
#